data_7aa539e3bf4c97d221b3d1a8aa70401a
#
_entry.id   7aa539e3bf4c97d221b3d1a8aa70401a
#
_cell.length_a   1.000
_cell.length_b   1.000
_cell.length_c   1.000
_cell.angle_alpha   90.00
_cell.angle_beta   90.00
_cell.angle_gamma   90.00
#
_symmetry.space_group_name_H-M   'P 1'
#
loop_
_entity.id
_entity.type
_entity.pdbx_description
1 polymer ?
#
loop_
_entity_poly.entity_id
_entity_poly.type
_entity_poly.pdbx_seq_one_letter_code
_entity_poly.pdbx_strand_id
1 'polypeptide(L)'
;MDRKAEVLRKTKETEVEVFIYLDGKGEKEIETPVGFFNHMLEQLAEHALFDLKVRAKGDLKVDYHHLVEDVGICLGEAFLKALGDKKGIRRFGHSILAMDEVLVLVAVDISGRPFLDLRADVKGKAGEFDFELLEVFFRGFVNHALLTLHMRLLE
;
A
#
# COMPACT_ATOMS: atom_id res chain seq x y z
N MET A 1 -0.21 8.94 22.19
CA MET A 1 -0.77 9.64 21.02
C MET A 1 -1.23 8.59 20.02
N ASP A 2 -2.47 8.67 19.60
CA ASP A 2 -3.02 7.71 18.63
C ASP A 2 -2.47 7.99 17.22
N ARG A 3 -1.79 7.03 16.65
CA ARG A 3 -1.24 7.12 15.29
C ARG A 3 -2.27 6.65 14.26
N LYS A 4 -3.24 7.50 13.99
CA LYS A 4 -4.33 7.23 13.05
C LYS A 4 -4.58 8.43 12.15
N ALA A 5 -5.08 8.17 10.95
CA ALA A 5 -5.44 9.20 9.99
C ALA A 5 -6.49 8.70 9.00
N GLU A 6 -7.22 9.65 8.45
CA GLU A 6 -8.18 9.43 7.38
C GLU A 6 -7.87 10.36 6.22
N VAL A 7 -7.98 9.84 5.00
CA VAL A 7 -7.79 10.59 3.75
C VAL A 7 -8.96 10.31 2.82
N LEU A 8 -9.54 11.39 2.31
CA LEU A 8 -10.58 11.36 1.29
C LEU A 8 -10.03 12.03 0.02
N ARG A 9 -10.15 11.35 -1.10
CA ARG A 9 -9.72 11.87 -2.39
C ARG A 9 -10.81 11.65 -3.43
N LYS A 10 -11.23 12.72 -4.06
CA LYS A 10 -12.20 12.67 -5.13
C LYS A 10 -11.66 13.38 -6.37
N THR A 11 -11.57 12.66 -7.46
CA THR A 11 -11.22 13.20 -8.78
C THR A 11 -12.39 13.02 -9.73
N LYS A 12 -12.23 13.37 -11.00
CA LYS A 12 -13.23 13.08 -12.03
C LYS A 12 -13.37 11.58 -12.31
N GLU A 13 -12.34 10.80 -11.98
CA GLU A 13 -12.23 9.39 -12.33
C GLU A 13 -12.41 8.45 -11.14
N THR A 14 -12.05 8.89 -9.93
CA THR A 14 -12.04 8.05 -8.75
C THR A 14 -12.60 8.76 -7.52
N GLU A 15 -13.08 7.96 -6.58
CA GLU A 15 -13.44 8.39 -5.22
C GLU A 15 -12.86 7.37 -4.26
N VAL A 16 -11.94 7.82 -3.40
CA VAL A 16 -11.18 6.94 -2.50
C VAL A 16 -11.23 7.47 -1.06
N GLU A 17 -11.54 6.58 -0.13
CA GLU A 17 -11.50 6.81 1.31
C GLU A 17 -10.56 5.79 1.94
N VAL A 18 -9.57 6.27 2.70
CA VAL A 18 -8.63 5.43 3.45
C VAL A 18 -8.58 5.90 4.90
N PHE A 19 -8.77 4.97 5.82
CA PHE A 19 -8.49 5.14 7.24
C PHE A 19 -7.41 4.13 7.65
N ILE A 20 -6.42 4.58 8.42
CA ILE A 20 -5.38 3.73 9.00
C ILE A 20 -5.18 4.04 10.47
N TYR A 21 -5.01 3.00 11.29
CA TYR A 21 -4.57 3.09 12.67
C TYR A 21 -3.36 2.17 12.84
N LEU A 22 -2.18 2.77 13.05
CA LEU A 22 -0.92 2.03 13.09
C LEU A 22 -0.76 1.18 14.34
N ASP A 23 -1.39 1.57 15.43
CA ASP A 23 -1.38 0.83 16.71
C ASP A 23 -2.65 -0.03 16.86
N GLY A 24 -3.15 -0.55 15.76
CA GLY A 24 -4.35 -1.37 15.69
C GLY A 24 -4.12 -2.83 16.04
N LYS A 25 -5.06 -3.67 15.60
CA LYS A 25 -5.08 -5.12 15.85
C LYS A 25 -5.21 -5.95 14.58
N GLY A 26 -5.18 -5.32 13.41
CA GLY A 26 -5.41 -5.96 12.12
C GLY A 26 -6.88 -6.00 11.71
N GLU A 27 -7.72 -5.12 12.26
CA GLU A 27 -9.09 -4.97 11.80
C GLU A 27 -9.11 -4.38 10.40
N LYS A 28 -9.95 -4.94 9.54
CA LYS A 28 -9.95 -4.60 8.13
C LYS A 28 -11.35 -4.49 7.56
N GLU A 29 -11.55 -3.46 6.75
CA GLU A 29 -12.77 -3.25 5.98
C GLU A 29 -12.35 -2.72 4.61
N ILE A 30 -12.23 -3.62 3.64
CA ILE A 30 -11.68 -3.32 2.30
C ILE A 30 -12.78 -3.53 1.25
N GLU A 31 -13.07 -2.49 0.51
CA GLU A 31 -14.10 -2.50 -0.53
C GLU A 31 -13.61 -1.76 -1.77
N THR A 32 -13.16 -2.51 -2.76
CA THR A 32 -12.87 -2.04 -4.10
C THR A 32 -13.45 -3.00 -5.13
N PRO A 33 -13.57 -2.62 -6.40
CA PRO A 33 -14.06 -3.53 -7.43
C PRO A 33 -13.04 -4.59 -7.87
N VAL A 34 -11.83 -4.62 -7.30
CA VAL A 34 -10.75 -5.54 -7.69
C VAL A 34 -10.50 -6.54 -6.58
N GLY A 35 -11.00 -7.77 -6.74
CA GLY A 35 -10.98 -8.79 -5.69
C GLY A 35 -9.59 -9.17 -5.19
N PHE A 36 -8.62 -9.37 -6.09
CA PHE A 36 -7.24 -9.69 -5.69
C PHE A 36 -6.58 -8.53 -4.92
N PHE A 37 -6.82 -7.30 -5.37
CA PHE A 37 -6.33 -6.11 -4.67
C PHE A 37 -6.89 -6.00 -3.25
N ASN A 38 -8.19 -6.27 -3.08
CA ASN A 38 -8.82 -6.32 -1.77
C ASN A 38 -8.12 -7.34 -0.86
N HIS A 39 -7.87 -8.54 -1.38
CA HIS A 39 -7.19 -9.60 -0.63
C HIS A 39 -5.79 -9.16 -0.19
N MET A 40 -5.02 -8.51 -1.06
CA MET A 40 -3.68 -8.02 -0.73
C MET A 40 -3.70 -6.93 0.35
N LEU A 41 -4.65 -6.01 0.29
CA LEU A 41 -4.82 -4.97 1.32
C LEU A 41 -5.26 -5.56 2.67
N GLU A 42 -6.09 -6.58 2.65
CA GLU A 42 -6.49 -7.32 3.85
C GLU A 42 -5.28 -8.04 4.47
N GLN A 43 -4.42 -8.65 3.65
CA GLN A 43 -3.18 -9.27 4.13
C GLN A 43 -2.22 -8.26 4.74
N LEU A 44 -2.11 -7.08 4.13
CA LEU A 44 -1.31 -5.99 4.70
C LEU A 44 -1.81 -5.62 6.10
N ALA A 45 -3.10 -5.41 6.27
CA ALA A 45 -3.68 -5.06 7.56
C ALA A 45 -3.43 -6.14 8.62
N GLU A 46 -3.66 -7.38 8.25
CA GLU A 46 -3.53 -8.51 9.16
C GLU A 46 -2.08 -8.73 9.63
N HIS A 47 -1.12 -8.74 8.71
CA HIS A 47 0.28 -9.00 9.03
C HIS A 47 1.00 -7.79 9.65
N ALA A 48 0.63 -6.59 9.27
CA ALA A 48 1.17 -5.36 9.88
C ALA A 48 0.49 -5.00 11.20
N LEU A 49 -0.64 -5.63 11.52
CA LEU A 49 -1.51 -5.31 12.66
C LEU A 49 -2.05 -3.87 12.60
N PHE A 50 -2.14 -3.30 11.41
CA PHE A 50 -2.85 -2.04 11.21
C PHE A 50 -4.36 -2.29 11.19
N ASP A 51 -5.13 -1.37 11.77
CA ASP A 51 -6.53 -1.30 11.41
C ASP A 51 -6.62 -0.49 10.12
N LEU A 52 -7.24 -1.04 9.10
CA LEU A 52 -7.27 -0.48 7.76
C LEU A 52 -8.68 -0.51 7.17
N LYS A 53 -9.16 0.66 6.77
CA LYS A 53 -10.39 0.78 6.00
C LYS A 53 -10.08 1.43 4.67
N VAL A 54 -10.46 0.77 3.59
CA VAL A 54 -10.32 1.29 2.22
C VAL A 54 -11.64 1.13 1.50
N ARG A 55 -12.17 2.23 1.00
CA ARG A 55 -13.29 2.24 0.05
C ARG A 55 -12.87 2.99 -1.19
N ALA A 56 -12.99 2.35 -2.33
CA ALA A 56 -12.60 2.95 -3.59
C ALA A 56 -13.60 2.62 -4.69
N LYS A 57 -13.95 3.65 -5.46
CA LYS A 57 -14.75 3.56 -6.68
C LYS A 57 -13.99 4.28 -7.77
N GLY A 58 -14.01 3.76 -8.98
CA GLY A 58 -13.30 4.38 -10.08
C GLY A 58 -13.92 4.12 -11.43
N ASP A 59 -13.44 4.84 -12.44
CA ASP A 59 -13.75 4.57 -13.84
C ASP A 59 -12.98 3.32 -14.29
N LEU A 60 -13.72 2.23 -14.48
CA LEU A 60 -13.17 0.94 -14.87
C LEU A 60 -13.31 0.66 -16.38
N LYS A 61 -13.75 1.65 -17.15
CA LYS A 61 -14.00 1.47 -18.59
C LYS A 61 -12.73 1.23 -19.39
N VAL A 62 -11.60 1.75 -18.90
CA VAL A 62 -10.29 1.60 -19.55
C VAL A 62 -9.51 0.49 -18.86
N ASP A 63 -9.19 0.66 -17.58
CA ASP A 63 -8.47 -0.30 -16.74
C ASP A 63 -8.58 0.07 -15.25
N TYR A 64 -7.80 -0.61 -14.40
CA TYR A 64 -7.76 -0.35 -12.97
C TYR A 64 -6.61 0.58 -12.54
N HIS A 65 -5.88 1.16 -13.48
CA HIS A 65 -4.66 1.94 -13.22
C HIS A 65 -4.94 3.12 -12.27
N HIS A 66 -5.92 3.96 -12.60
CA HIS A 66 -6.25 5.14 -11.79
C HIS A 66 -6.72 4.78 -10.39
N LEU A 67 -7.53 3.72 -10.27
CA LEU A 67 -8.03 3.25 -8.98
C LEU A 67 -6.90 2.78 -8.08
N VAL A 68 -6.02 1.92 -8.59
CA VAL A 68 -4.90 1.34 -7.84
C VAL A 68 -3.89 2.42 -7.46
N GLU A 69 -3.59 3.34 -8.37
CA GLU A 69 -2.73 4.50 -8.11
C GLU A 69 -3.28 5.37 -7.00
N ASP A 70 -4.55 5.75 -7.09
CA ASP A 70 -5.19 6.65 -6.12
C ASP A 70 -5.33 6.01 -4.74
N VAL A 71 -5.56 4.70 -4.65
CA VAL A 71 -5.51 3.98 -3.36
C VAL A 71 -4.09 4.02 -2.78
N GLY A 72 -3.06 3.81 -3.60
CA GLY A 72 -1.67 3.93 -3.20
C GLY A 72 -1.34 5.32 -2.66
N ILE A 73 -1.74 6.36 -3.36
CA ILE A 73 -1.59 7.76 -2.96
C ILE A 73 -2.25 8.02 -1.61
N CYS A 74 -3.52 7.67 -1.47
CA CYS A 74 -4.29 7.90 -0.24
C CYS A 74 -3.73 7.12 0.95
N LEU A 75 -3.31 5.88 0.73
CA LEU A 75 -2.68 5.08 1.78
C LEU A 75 -1.35 5.68 2.21
N GLY A 76 -0.54 6.18 1.27
CA GLY A 76 0.72 6.87 1.56
C GLY A 76 0.51 8.14 2.38
N GLU A 77 -0.45 8.96 2.00
CA GLU A 77 -0.82 10.17 2.73
C GLU A 77 -1.34 9.85 4.15
N ALA A 78 -2.20 8.86 4.27
CA ALA A 78 -2.75 8.43 5.56
C ALA A 78 -1.65 7.90 6.48
N PHE A 79 -0.73 7.10 5.94
CA PHE A 79 0.41 6.58 6.67
C PHE A 79 1.31 7.72 7.19
N LEU A 80 1.65 8.67 6.33
CA LEU A 80 2.46 9.83 6.71
C LEU A 80 1.79 10.67 7.80
N LYS A 81 0.51 10.94 7.66
CA LYS A 81 -0.27 11.69 8.66
C LYS A 81 -0.33 10.95 9.99
N ALA A 82 -0.54 9.64 9.97
CA ALA A 82 -0.61 8.82 11.18
C ALA A 82 0.73 8.77 11.93
N LEU A 83 1.87 8.81 11.21
CA LEU A 83 3.19 8.87 11.82
C LEU A 83 3.45 10.19 12.58
N GLY A 84 2.78 11.27 12.20
CA GLY A 84 2.95 12.57 12.82
C GLY A 84 4.38 13.09 12.71
N ASP A 85 4.96 13.53 13.82
CA ASP A 85 6.32 14.09 13.89
C ASP A 85 7.44 13.04 13.85
N LYS A 86 7.07 11.77 13.77
CA LYS A 86 7.97 10.60 13.69
C LYS A 86 8.88 10.41 14.92
N LYS A 87 8.61 11.09 16.03
CA LYS A 87 9.38 10.90 17.25
C LYS A 87 9.16 9.50 17.84
N GLY A 88 10.25 8.85 18.20
CA GLY A 88 10.20 7.55 18.85
C GLY A 88 9.87 6.37 17.95
N ILE A 89 9.73 6.57 16.63
CA ILE A 89 9.49 5.47 15.69
C ILE A 89 10.76 4.68 15.43
N ARG A 90 10.60 3.42 15.03
CA ARG A 90 11.67 2.65 14.41
C ARG A 90 11.73 3.06 12.94
N ARG A 91 12.80 3.78 12.57
CA ARG A 91 12.97 4.33 11.22
C ARG A 91 13.19 3.27 10.15
N PHE A 92 13.99 2.24 10.45
CA PHE A 92 14.38 1.19 9.52
C PHE A 92 13.67 -0.12 9.81
N GLY A 93 13.24 -0.80 8.77
CA GLY A 93 12.64 -2.12 8.87
C GLY A 93 12.96 -2.97 7.65
N HIS A 94 12.96 -4.28 7.84
CA HIS A 94 13.11 -5.21 6.73
C HIS A 94 12.44 -6.55 7.08
N SER A 95 12.14 -7.31 6.04
CA SER A 95 11.65 -8.68 6.17
C SER A 95 12.14 -9.49 4.98
N ILE A 96 12.48 -10.74 5.24
CA ILE A 96 12.73 -11.75 4.22
C ILE A 96 11.75 -12.87 4.48
N LEU A 97 10.87 -13.14 3.53
CA LEU A 97 9.81 -14.13 3.66
C LEU A 97 9.87 -15.15 2.54
N ALA A 98 9.66 -16.39 2.92
CA ALA A 98 9.54 -17.51 1.99
C ALA A 98 8.12 -18.05 2.01
N MET A 99 7.61 -18.43 0.84
CA MET A 99 6.39 -19.19 0.67
C MET A 99 6.59 -20.15 -0.51
N ASP A 100 6.69 -21.42 -0.21
CA ASP A 100 7.06 -22.47 -1.17
C ASP A 100 8.34 -22.08 -1.94
N GLU A 101 8.29 -22.02 -3.26
CA GLU A 101 9.43 -21.63 -4.11
C GLU A 101 9.71 -20.13 -4.15
N VAL A 102 8.88 -19.31 -3.54
CA VAL A 102 9.01 -17.85 -3.61
C VAL A 102 9.77 -17.30 -2.40
N LEU A 103 10.75 -16.47 -2.66
CA LEU A 103 11.53 -15.77 -1.65
C LEU A 103 11.57 -14.28 -1.94
N VAL A 104 11.10 -13.46 -1.00
CA VAL A 104 10.99 -12.00 -1.17
C VAL A 104 11.72 -11.26 -0.05
N LEU A 105 12.44 -10.22 -0.42
CA LEU A 105 13.05 -9.26 0.51
C LEU A 105 12.34 -7.92 0.37
N VAL A 106 11.99 -7.32 1.51
CA VAL A 106 11.48 -5.94 1.59
C VAL A 106 12.27 -5.18 2.64
N ALA A 107 12.74 -3.98 2.29
CA ALA A 107 13.44 -3.09 3.21
C ALA A 107 12.87 -1.68 3.09
N VAL A 108 12.69 -1.01 4.23
CA VAL A 108 12.09 0.32 4.30
C VAL A 108 12.94 1.25 5.17
N ASP A 109 13.06 2.51 4.72
CA ASP A 109 13.59 3.62 5.50
C ASP A 109 12.57 4.76 5.50
N ILE A 110 12.03 5.09 6.67
CA ILE A 110 11.07 6.20 6.83
C ILE A 110 11.88 7.50 6.90
N SER A 111 12.52 7.84 5.77
CA SER A 111 13.52 8.90 5.66
C SER A 111 12.93 10.31 5.44
N GLY A 112 11.66 10.40 5.03
CA GLY A 112 11.10 11.65 4.52
C GLY A 112 11.42 11.92 3.04
N ARG A 113 12.13 11.02 2.37
CA ARG A 113 12.49 11.11 0.95
C ARG A 113 11.90 9.93 0.18
N PRO A 114 11.11 10.19 -0.88
CA PRO A 114 10.52 9.12 -1.66
C PRO A 114 11.56 8.45 -2.58
N PHE A 115 11.66 7.13 -2.50
CA PHE A 115 12.45 6.33 -3.43
C PHE A 115 11.88 4.92 -3.48
N LEU A 116 11.67 4.40 -4.68
CA LEU A 116 11.21 3.03 -4.91
C LEU A 116 12.21 2.28 -5.79
N ASP A 117 12.72 1.15 -5.30
CA ASP A 117 13.44 0.15 -6.08
C ASP A 117 12.67 -1.18 -6.03
N LEU A 118 11.84 -1.42 -7.04
CA LEU A 118 11.06 -2.65 -7.19
C LEU A 118 11.72 -3.54 -8.25
N ARG A 119 12.28 -4.67 -7.80
CA ARG A 119 12.90 -5.67 -8.67
C ARG A 119 12.18 -7.00 -8.54
N ALA A 120 11.13 -7.12 -9.32
CA ALA A 120 10.35 -8.34 -9.41
C ALA A 120 9.92 -8.50 -10.87
N ASP A 121 10.51 -9.45 -11.58
CA ASP A 121 10.08 -9.77 -12.95
C ASP A 121 8.88 -10.70 -12.90
N VAL A 122 7.74 -10.12 -12.54
CA VAL A 122 6.46 -10.83 -12.47
C VAL A 122 5.57 -10.32 -13.57
N LYS A 123 5.09 -11.24 -14.41
CA LYS A 123 4.21 -10.94 -15.55
C LYS A 123 2.88 -11.66 -15.40
N GLY A 124 1.85 -11.12 -16.05
CA GLY A 124 0.52 -11.71 -16.08
C GLY A 124 -0.43 -11.07 -15.09
N LYS A 125 -1.43 -11.82 -14.68
CA LYS A 125 -2.54 -11.34 -13.85
C LYS A 125 -2.90 -12.32 -12.76
N ALA A 126 -3.37 -11.79 -11.64
CA ALA A 126 -4.12 -12.53 -10.64
C ALA A 126 -5.57 -12.03 -10.65
N GLY A 127 -6.47 -12.85 -11.18
CA GLY A 127 -7.83 -12.39 -11.48
C GLY A 127 -7.80 -11.24 -12.49
N GLU A 128 -8.36 -10.11 -12.13
CA GLU A 128 -8.36 -8.90 -12.96
C GLU A 128 -7.22 -7.95 -12.64
N PHE A 129 -6.37 -8.30 -11.65
CA PHE A 129 -5.23 -7.51 -11.25
C PHE A 129 -4.02 -7.84 -12.11
N ASP A 130 -3.59 -6.89 -12.95
CA ASP A 130 -2.35 -6.99 -13.73
C ASP A 130 -1.16 -6.68 -12.81
N PHE A 131 -0.12 -7.53 -12.84
CA PHE A 131 1.05 -7.35 -11.98
C PHE A 131 1.86 -6.08 -12.29
N GLU A 132 1.70 -5.47 -13.46
CA GLU A 132 2.24 -4.15 -13.75
C GLU A 132 1.69 -3.06 -12.80
N LEU A 133 0.50 -3.28 -12.23
CA LEU A 133 -0.11 -2.37 -11.26
C LEU A 133 0.60 -2.36 -9.90
N LEU A 134 1.46 -3.34 -9.60
CA LEU A 134 2.28 -3.32 -8.38
C LEU A 134 3.16 -2.09 -8.32
N GLU A 135 3.87 -1.79 -9.40
CA GLU A 135 4.73 -0.60 -9.46
C GLU A 135 3.91 0.69 -9.33
N VAL A 136 2.78 0.75 -9.99
CA VAL A 136 1.85 1.89 -9.92
C VAL A 136 1.41 2.15 -8.48
N PHE A 137 0.98 1.10 -7.79
CA PHE A 137 0.56 1.17 -6.39
C PHE A 137 1.69 1.65 -5.47
N PHE A 138 2.84 0.96 -5.50
CA PHE A 138 3.95 1.27 -4.61
C PHE A 138 4.59 2.62 -4.91
N ARG A 139 4.60 3.06 -6.14
CA ARG A 139 5.08 4.40 -6.50
C ARG A 139 4.16 5.47 -5.92
N GLY A 140 2.86 5.32 -6.06
CA GLY A 140 1.87 6.20 -5.42
C GLY A 140 2.04 6.25 -3.91
N PHE A 141 2.18 5.09 -3.28
CA PHE A 141 2.40 4.97 -1.83
C PHE A 141 3.70 5.65 -1.37
N VAL A 142 4.82 5.29 -1.97
CA VAL A 142 6.14 5.79 -1.59
C VAL A 142 6.25 7.31 -1.75
N ASN A 143 5.72 7.84 -2.85
CA ASN A 143 5.77 9.28 -3.14
C ASN A 143 4.96 10.12 -2.15
N HIS A 144 3.95 9.54 -1.52
CA HIS A 144 3.07 10.24 -0.58
C HIS A 144 3.33 9.86 0.90
N ALA A 145 3.87 8.69 1.15
CA ALA A 145 4.38 8.32 2.47
C ALA A 145 5.77 8.91 2.76
N LEU A 146 6.47 9.40 1.73
CA LEU A 146 7.81 9.98 1.81
C LEU A 146 8.81 9.04 2.47
N LEU A 147 8.93 7.84 1.92
CA LEU A 147 9.85 6.82 2.41
C LEU A 147 10.63 6.16 1.28
N THR A 148 11.73 5.53 1.63
CA THR A 148 12.50 4.66 0.75
C THR A 148 12.01 3.23 0.90
N LEU A 149 11.71 2.57 -0.22
CA LEU A 149 11.25 1.19 -0.25
C LEU A 149 12.04 0.40 -1.30
N HIS A 150 12.66 -0.69 -0.86
CA HIS A 150 13.27 -1.68 -1.72
C HIS A 150 12.50 -2.98 -1.62
N MET A 151 12.15 -3.55 -2.76
CA MET A 151 11.44 -4.83 -2.86
C MET A 151 12.13 -5.69 -3.90
N ARG A 152 12.49 -6.92 -3.53
CA ARG A 152 13.18 -7.84 -4.43
C ARG A 152 12.57 -9.22 -4.36
N LEU A 153 12.21 -9.74 -5.51
CA LEU A 153 11.97 -11.16 -5.68
C LEU A 153 13.35 -11.83 -5.85
N LEU A 154 13.73 -12.65 -4.87
CA LEU A 154 15.02 -13.34 -4.86
C LEU A 154 14.94 -14.70 -5.58
N GLU A 155 13.80 -15.39 -5.42
CA GLU A 155 13.46 -16.63 -6.11
C GLU A 155 11.95 -16.73 -6.34
#